data_4daf657e5e95b36cfadec2dcee3b1231
#
_entry.id   4daf657e5e95b36cfadec2dcee3b1231
#
_cell.length_a   1.000
_cell.length_b   1.000
_cell.length_c   1.000
_cell.angle_alpha   90.00
_cell.angle_beta   90.00
_cell.angle_gamma   90.00
#
_symmetry.space_group_name_H-M   'P 1'
#
loop_
_entity.id
_entity.type
_entity.pdbx_description
1 polymer ?
#
loop_
_entity_poly.entity_id
_entity_poly.type
_entity_poly.pdbx_seq_one_letter_code
_entity_poly.pdbx_strand_id
1 'polypeptide(L)'
;WDTMCSRSADLAAFFNANPSITTDAGAVLFGDTVTISADGPWQHLLYKLTGRKWGNLDVENETGCGIVPYTYKPSNLVNAVQWAVGLELLLLINDPWRVFLTTDHPNGACFWRYPEIIQLLMSADFRNECMAKLPAKIKSRITLPEITREYTLYEIATIMSAGPARALGLLQKGNLGIGKDADLVLYREDHDVQRMFSHPRYVIK
;
A
#
# COMPACT_ATOMS: atom_id res chain seq x y z
N TRP A 1 15.82 -3.73 17.52
CA TRP A 1 14.53 -3.28 16.98
C TRP A 1 13.88 -2.14 17.78
N ASP A 2 14.37 -1.86 18.99
CA ASP A 2 13.88 -0.71 19.76
C ASP A 2 14.21 0.65 19.11
N THR A 3 15.04 0.68 18.09
CA THR A 3 15.42 1.87 17.31
C THR A 3 14.67 1.99 15.96
N MET A 4 13.83 1.03 15.61
CA MET A 4 13.08 1.08 14.35
C MET A 4 12.12 2.27 14.33
N CYS A 5 12.21 3.09 13.29
CA CYS A 5 11.31 4.22 13.03
C CYS A 5 11.09 4.36 11.52
N SER A 6 10.07 5.10 11.13
CA SER A 6 9.88 5.50 9.73
C SER A 6 11.00 6.45 9.28
N ARG A 7 11.43 6.29 8.03
CA ARG A 7 12.31 7.20 7.31
C ARG A 7 11.67 7.69 6.02
N SER A 8 10.35 7.62 5.97
CA SER A 8 9.57 7.97 4.77
C SER A 8 9.73 9.43 4.38
N ALA A 9 9.88 10.33 5.35
CA ALA A 9 10.11 11.75 5.08
C ALA A 9 11.41 11.99 4.29
N ASP A 10 12.52 11.34 4.70
CA ASP A 10 13.81 11.45 4.02
C ASP A 10 13.73 10.86 2.60
N LEU A 11 13.08 9.70 2.48
CA LEU A 11 12.92 9.02 1.20
C LEU A 11 12.00 9.82 0.27
N ALA A 12 10.89 10.35 0.76
CA ALA A 12 10.00 11.20 -0.03
C ALA A 12 10.70 12.50 -0.48
N ALA A 13 11.52 13.10 0.38
CA ALA A 13 12.35 14.26 0.00
C ALA A 13 13.30 13.91 -1.15
N PHE A 14 13.93 12.73 -1.12
CA PHE A 14 14.75 12.24 -2.22
C PHE A 14 13.95 12.11 -3.53
N PHE A 15 12.77 11.47 -3.50
CA PHE A 15 11.92 11.36 -4.69
C PHE A 15 11.47 12.73 -5.20
N ASN A 16 11.10 13.65 -4.31
CA ASN A 16 10.66 14.99 -4.69
C ASN A 16 11.80 15.81 -5.34
N ALA A 17 13.04 15.59 -4.93
CA ALA A 17 14.22 16.21 -5.52
C ALA A 17 14.67 15.58 -6.85
N ASN A 18 14.22 14.36 -7.16
CA ASN A 18 14.65 13.61 -8.35
C ASN A 18 13.47 13.26 -9.26
N PRO A 19 12.99 14.20 -10.11
CA PRO A 19 11.74 14.06 -10.86
C PRO A 19 11.73 12.96 -11.93
N SER A 20 12.87 12.40 -12.28
CA SER A 20 12.99 11.29 -13.24
C SER A 20 12.74 9.91 -12.62
N ILE A 21 12.62 9.81 -11.29
CA ILE A 21 12.47 8.53 -10.60
C ILE A 21 11.00 8.30 -10.27
N THR A 22 10.53 7.10 -10.52
CA THR A 22 9.21 6.61 -10.09
C THR A 22 9.37 5.46 -9.11
N THR A 23 8.36 5.21 -8.29
CA THR A 23 8.33 4.10 -7.35
C THR A 23 6.93 3.55 -7.17
N ASP A 24 6.80 2.27 -6.91
CA ASP A 24 5.63 1.72 -6.26
C ASP A 24 5.81 1.79 -4.74
N ALA A 25 4.74 2.04 -4.03
CA ALA A 25 4.71 2.06 -2.57
C ALA A 25 3.83 0.91 -2.09
N GLY A 26 4.46 -0.10 -1.49
CA GLY A 26 3.79 -1.25 -0.93
C GLY A 26 3.00 -0.89 0.32
N ALA A 27 1.67 -0.83 0.21
CA ALA A 27 0.81 -0.61 1.35
C ALA A 27 0.53 -1.94 2.08
N VAL A 28 0.63 -1.89 3.40
CA VAL A 28 0.30 -3.00 4.31
C VAL A 28 -0.97 -2.63 5.07
N LEU A 29 -1.86 -3.60 5.29
CA LEU A 29 -3.03 -3.44 6.15
C LEU A 29 -2.97 -4.37 7.35
N PHE A 30 -3.49 -3.90 8.49
CA PHE A 30 -3.63 -4.76 9.67
C PHE A 30 -4.65 -5.86 9.41
N GLY A 31 -4.39 -7.04 9.94
CA GLY A 31 -5.23 -8.23 9.78
C GLY A 31 -4.51 -9.36 9.05
N ASP A 32 -5.30 -10.37 8.68
CA ASP A 32 -4.77 -11.59 8.11
C ASP A 32 -4.40 -11.41 6.63
N THR A 33 -3.30 -12.01 6.27
CA THR A 33 -2.79 -12.10 4.92
C THR A 33 -2.03 -13.41 4.72
N VAL A 34 -1.52 -13.63 3.53
CA VAL A 34 -0.62 -14.73 3.25
C VAL A 34 0.59 -14.21 2.49
N THR A 35 1.69 -14.92 2.61
CA THR A 35 2.86 -14.69 1.75
C THR A 35 3.17 -15.95 0.98
N ILE A 36 3.75 -15.80 -0.19
CA ILE A 36 4.26 -16.92 -0.98
C ILE A 36 5.76 -16.97 -0.76
N SER A 37 6.27 -18.15 -0.44
CA SER A 37 7.68 -18.36 -0.14
C SER A 37 8.14 -19.64 -0.82
N ALA A 38 9.36 -19.64 -1.31
CA ALA A 38 9.99 -20.84 -1.87
C ALA A 38 10.18 -21.93 -0.81
N ASP A 39 10.36 -21.56 0.44
CA ASP A 39 10.53 -22.48 1.57
C ASP A 39 9.48 -22.19 2.66
N GLY A 40 8.22 -22.48 2.36
CA GLY A 40 7.09 -22.23 3.24
C GLY A 40 7.24 -22.82 4.65
N PRO A 41 7.63 -24.09 4.83
CA PRO A 41 7.83 -24.67 6.16
C PRO A 41 8.89 -23.95 6.99
N TRP A 42 10.01 -23.58 6.39
CA TRP A 42 11.08 -22.85 7.06
C TRP A 42 10.67 -21.44 7.42
N GLN A 43 10.06 -20.71 6.51
CA GLN A 43 9.55 -19.36 6.76
C GLN A 43 8.46 -19.34 7.83
N HIS A 44 7.58 -20.34 7.85
CA HIS A 44 6.59 -20.50 8.91
C HIS A 44 7.24 -20.73 10.28
N LEU A 45 8.25 -21.59 10.35
CA LEU A 45 9.01 -21.82 11.58
C LEU A 45 9.69 -20.54 12.07
N LEU A 46 10.36 -19.82 11.18
CA LEU A 46 11.01 -18.55 11.50
C LEU A 46 9.98 -17.49 11.95
N TYR A 47 8.82 -17.44 11.32
CA TYR A 47 7.72 -16.58 11.78
C TYR A 47 7.27 -16.93 13.20
N LYS A 48 7.07 -18.21 13.51
CA LYS A 48 6.71 -18.67 14.85
C LYS A 48 7.74 -18.27 15.90
N LEU A 49 9.03 -18.38 15.58
CA LEU A 49 10.12 -18.07 16.50
C LEU A 49 10.36 -16.56 16.66
N THR A 50 10.25 -15.79 15.58
CA THR A 50 10.68 -14.38 15.55
C THR A 50 9.52 -13.38 15.57
N GLY A 51 8.31 -13.80 15.25
CA GLY A 51 7.15 -12.95 15.02
C GLY A 51 7.28 -12.03 13.79
N ARG A 52 8.20 -12.33 12.86
CA ARG A 52 8.49 -11.55 11.66
C ARG A 52 8.03 -12.30 10.43
N LYS A 53 7.50 -11.57 9.47
CA LYS A 53 7.04 -12.15 8.21
C LYS A 53 8.18 -12.82 7.43
N TRP A 54 9.30 -12.16 7.36
CA TRP A 54 10.51 -12.65 6.67
C TRP A 54 11.61 -12.91 7.68
N GLY A 55 11.94 -14.16 7.87
CA GLY A 55 13.08 -14.57 8.69
C GLY A 55 14.38 -14.63 7.91
N ASN A 56 14.29 -14.76 6.59
CA ASN A 56 15.39 -14.80 5.63
C ASN A 56 15.11 -13.87 4.45
N LEU A 57 16.15 -13.29 3.88
CA LEU A 57 16.06 -12.38 2.73
C LEU A 57 16.05 -13.13 1.37
N ASP A 58 16.54 -14.36 1.32
CA ASP A 58 16.65 -15.16 0.10
C ASP A 58 15.40 -16.03 -0.11
N VAL A 59 14.26 -15.41 -0.27
CA VAL A 59 13.00 -16.15 -0.24
C VAL A 59 12.49 -16.56 -1.60
N GLU A 60 12.96 -15.95 -2.65
CA GLU A 60 12.59 -16.27 -4.01
C GLU A 60 13.57 -17.29 -4.60
N ASN A 61 13.37 -18.54 -4.24
CA ASN A 61 14.10 -19.64 -4.85
C ASN A 61 13.24 -20.45 -5.82
N GLU A 62 13.85 -20.96 -6.84
CA GLU A 62 13.25 -21.69 -7.94
C GLU A 62 12.66 -23.08 -7.56
N THR A 63 12.75 -23.51 -6.33
CA THR A 63 12.53 -24.91 -5.94
C THR A 63 11.18 -25.24 -5.32
N GLY A 64 10.21 -24.33 -5.36
CA GLY A 64 8.86 -24.59 -4.88
C GLY A 64 8.32 -23.48 -3.98
N CYS A 65 7.02 -23.30 -4.03
CA CYS A 65 6.31 -22.26 -3.27
C CYS A 65 5.48 -22.85 -2.15
N GLY A 66 5.61 -22.28 -0.95
CA GLY A 66 4.69 -22.50 0.15
C GLY A 66 3.86 -21.24 0.43
N ILE A 67 2.63 -21.43 0.91
CA ILE A 67 1.78 -20.34 1.40
C ILE A 67 1.96 -20.26 2.91
N VAL A 68 2.39 -19.10 3.40
CA VAL A 68 2.60 -18.85 4.83
C VAL A 68 1.57 -17.85 5.32
N PRO A 69 0.64 -18.24 6.22
CA PRO A 69 -0.28 -17.29 6.83
C PRO A 69 0.47 -16.30 7.72
N TYR A 70 0.04 -15.05 7.68
CA TYR A 70 0.59 -13.98 8.49
C TYR A 70 -0.48 -12.99 8.93
N THR A 71 -0.36 -12.46 10.15
CA THR A 71 -1.26 -11.44 10.66
C THR A 71 -0.49 -10.17 10.99
N TYR A 72 -0.74 -9.08 10.28
CA TYR A 72 -0.23 -7.76 10.65
C TYR A 72 -0.98 -7.22 11.86
N LYS A 73 -0.27 -6.94 12.95
CA LYS A 73 -0.85 -6.52 14.23
C LYS A 73 -0.50 -5.06 14.54
N PRO A 74 -1.48 -4.21 14.88
CA PRO A 74 -1.21 -2.81 15.23
C PRO A 74 -0.37 -2.66 16.50
N SER A 75 -0.36 -3.66 17.39
CA SER A 75 0.48 -3.69 18.59
C SER A 75 1.95 -4.07 18.33
N ASN A 76 2.25 -4.63 17.16
CA ASN A 76 3.62 -4.99 16.77
C ASN A 76 4.30 -3.78 16.12
N LEU A 77 5.44 -3.36 16.67
CA LEU A 77 6.19 -2.19 16.20
C LEU A 77 6.55 -2.30 14.71
N VAL A 78 7.06 -3.45 14.27
CA VAL A 78 7.49 -3.66 12.88
C VAL A 78 6.29 -3.53 11.93
N ASN A 79 5.18 -4.20 12.26
CA ASN A 79 3.97 -4.16 11.43
C ASN A 79 3.38 -2.75 11.35
N ALA A 80 3.35 -2.03 12.47
CA ALA A 80 2.78 -0.69 12.51
C ALA A 80 3.66 0.33 11.76
N VAL A 81 4.97 0.21 11.83
CA VAL A 81 5.88 1.04 11.02
C VAL A 81 5.72 0.69 9.53
N GLN A 82 5.63 -0.58 9.15
CA GLN A 82 5.39 -0.98 7.76
C GLN A 82 4.05 -0.44 7.23
N TRP A 83 2.98 -0.52 8.04
CA TRP A 83 1.69 0.07 7.71
C TRP A 83 1.79 1.59 7.46
N ALA A 84 2.50 2.30 8.33
CA ALA A 84 2.67 3.74 8.20
C ALA A 84 3.53 4.11 6.98
N VAL A 85 4.65 3.44 6.75
CA VAL A 85 5.61 3.76 5.66
C VAL A 85 4.96 3.76 4.29
N GLY A 86 4.11 2.78 3.97
CA GLY A 86 3.41 2.74 2.68
C GLY A 86 2.49 3.96 2.48
N LEU A 87 1.71 4.33 3.51
CA LEU A 87 0.84 5.50 3.47
C LEU A 87 1.63 6.81 3.44
N GLU A 88 2.69 6.91 4.24
CA GLU A 88 3.55 8.09 4.31
C GLU A 88 4.20 8.39 2.97
N LEU A 89 4.75 7.39 2.28
CA LEU A 89 5.36 7.58 0.96
C LEU A 89 4.34 8.07 -0.06
N LEU A 90 3.15 7.45 -0.12
CA LEU A 90 2.07 7.89 -0.99
C LEU A 90 1.68 9.35 -0.69
N LEU A 91 1.57 9.73 0.58
CA LEU A 91 1.12 11.06 0.98
C LEU A 91 2.22 12.15 0.92
N LEU A 92 3.50 11.79 1.05
CA LEU A 92 4.61 12.76 1.08
C LEU A 92 5.26 12.99 -0.29
N ILE A 93 5.14 12.06 -1.25
CA ILE A 93 5.57 12.29 -2.61
C ILE A 93 4.57 13.22 -3.29
N ASN A 94 5.04 14.39 -3.74
CA ASN A 94 4.18 15.47 -4.20
C ASN A 94 3.47 15.16 -5.51
N ASP A 95 4.15 14.46 -6.43
CA ASP A 95 3.64 14.15 -7.76
C ASP A 95 3.04 12.73 -7.82
N PRO A 96 1.69 12.60 -7.88
CA PRO A 96 1.03 11.30 -7.92
C PRO A 96 1.33 10.48 -9.18
N TRP A 97 1.90 11.10 -10.22
CA TRP A 97 2.35 10.39 -11.41
C TRP A 97 3.63 9.59 -11.21
N ARG A 98 4.26 9.71 -10.04
CA ARG A 98 5.57 9.12 -9.76
C ARG A 98 5.56 8.13 -8.60
N VAL A 99 4.43 7.97 -7.91
CA VAL A 99 4.26 6.98 -6.85
C VAL A 99 3.03 6.13 -7.15
N PHE A 100 3.14 4.82 -7.05
CA PHE A 100 2.05 3.91 -7.42
C PHE A 100 1.67 3.06 -6.22
N LEU A 101 0.35 2.81 -6.08
CA LEU A 101 -0.18 1.97 -5.02
C LEU A 101 -0.07 0.50 -5.38
N THR A 102 0.59 -0.27 -4.54
CA THR A 102 0.59 -1.74 -4.58
C THR A 102 0.41 -2.32 -3.18
N THR A 103 -0.03 -3.56 -3.09
CA THR A 103 -0.04 -4.33 -1.84
C THR A 103 0.87 -5.53 -1.93
N ASP A 104 1.53 -5.72 -3.07
CA ASP A 104 2.26 -6.98 -3.35
C ASP A 104 1.37 -8.18 -3.03
N HIS A 105 0.17 -8.16 -3.63
CA HIS A 105 -0.88 -9.16 -3.34
C HIS A 105 -0.35 -10.60 -3.39
N PRO A 106 -0.56 -11.40 -2.34
CA PRO A 106 -1.34 -11.11 -1.12
C PRO A 106 -0.51 -10.62 0.07
N ASN A 107 0.78 -10.35 -0.09
CA ASN A 107 1.75 -10.10 0.98
C ASN A 107 1.38 -8.96 1.95
N GLY A 108 1.15 -7.75 1.44
CA GLY A 108 0.81 -6.58 2.27
C GLY A 108 -0.67 -6.56 2.65
N ALA A 109 -1.52 -6.90 1.66
CA ALA A 109 -2.96 -7.07 1.81
C ALA A 109 -3.53 -7.77 0.58
N CYS A 110 -4.66 -8.43 0.74
CA CYS A 110 -5.41 -8.99 -0.37
C CYS A 110 -6.00 -7.87 -1.24
N PHE A 111 -6.12 -8.10 -2.57
CA PHE A 111 -6.54 -7.07 -3.52
C PHE A 111 -7.95 -6.50 -3.23
N TRP A 112 -8.86 -7.27 -2.67
CA TRP A 112 -10.20 -6.77 -2.29
C TRP A 112 -10.18 -5.75 -1.14
N ARG A 113 -9.03 -5.53 -0.51
CA ARG A 113 -8.85 -4.53 0.54
C ARG A 113 -8.30 -3.18 0.03
N TYR A 114 -8.09 -3.02 -1.27
CA TYR A 114 -7.72 -1.72 -1.85
C TYR A 114 -8.69 -0.58 -1.46
N PRO A 115 -10.02 -0.78 -1.38
CA PRO A 115 -10.94 0.26 -0.92
C PRO A 115 -10.61 0.82 0.47
N GLU A 116 -10.12 0.00 1.39
CA GLU A 116 -9.66 0.45 2.71
C GLU A 116 -8.42 1.34 2.61
N ILE A 117 -7.47 1.00 1.74
CA ILE A 117 -6.27 1.82 1.52
C ILE A 117 -6.66 3.15 0.87
N ILE A 118 -7.56 3.13 -0.09
CA ILE A 118 -8.10 4.34 -0.71
C ILE A 118 -8.73 5.25 0.34
N GLN A 119 -9.53 4.71 1.26
CA GLN A 119 -10.12 5.47 2.35
C GLN A 119 -9.05 6.06 3.28
N LEU A 120 -7.99 5.30 3.61
CA LEU A 120 -6.85 5.81 4.38
C LEU A 120 -6.13 6.97 3.68
N LEU A 121 -6.09 6.99 2.35
CA LEU A 121 -5.48 8.08 1.58
C LEU A 121 -6.41 9.29 1.43
N MET A 122 -7.72 9.09 1.35
CA MET A 122 -8.72 10.15 1.11
C MET A 122 -9.33 10.74 2.38
N SER A 123 -9.10 10.15 3.57
CA SER A 123 -9.67 10.63 4.83
C SER A 123 -8.63 10.66 5.94
N ALA A 124 -8.25 11.85 6.35
CA ALA A 124 -7.38 12.08 7.51
C ALA A 124 -8.06 11.61 8.80
N ASP A 125 -9.36 11.81 8.94
CA ASP A 125 -10.12 11.38 10.10
C ASP A 125 -10.09 9.85 10.25
N PHE A 126 -10.33 9.11 9.17
CA PHE A 126 -10.25 7.66 9.19
C PHE A 126 -8.82 7.17 9.50
N ARG A 127 -7.78 7.81 8.96
CA ARG A 127 -6.39 7.53 9.34
C ARG A 127 -6.15 7.73 10.83
N ASN A 128 -6.67 8.86 11.38
CA ASN A 128 -6.54 9.18 12.80
C ASN A 128 -7.23 8.15 13.69
N GLU A 129 -8.42 7.69 13.31
CA GLU A 129 -9.12 6.59 14.01
C GLU A 129 -8.30 5.29 14.00
N CYS A 130 -7.68 4.96 12.87
CA CYS A 130 -6.80 3.79 12.77
C CYS A 130 -5.54 3.97 13.64
N MET A 131 -4.91 5.16 13.59
CA MET A 131 -3.76 5.48 14.42
C MET A 131 -4.09 5.52 15.92
N ALA A 132 -5.34 5.85 16.30
CA ALA A 132 -5.76 5.83 17.69
C ALA A 132 -5.58 4.45 18.35
N LYS A 133 -5.68 3.39 17.55
CA LYS A 133 -5.50 1.98 18.00
C LYS A 133 -4.03 1.60 18.24
N LEU A 134 -3.07 2.42 17.77
CA LEU A 134 -1.65 2.16 17.94
C LEU A 134 -1.18 2.53 19.36
N PRO A 135 -0.29 1.73 19.97
CA PRO A 135 0.40 2.11 21.20
C PRO A 135 1.16 3.45 21.06
N ALA A 136 1.19 4.25 22.12
CA ALA A 136 1.86 5.56 22.11
C ALA A 136 3.34 5.47 21.68
N LYS A 137 4.07 4.44 22.12
CA LYS A 137 5.46 4.18 21.74
C LYS A 137 5.63 4.01 20.22
N ILE A 138 4.61 3.52 19.51
CA ILE A 138 4.64 3.35 18.06
C ILE A 138 4.38 4.68 17.37
N LYS A 139 3.41 5.46 17.86
CA LYS A 139 3.07 6.76 17.27
C LYS A 139 4.27 7.71 17.20
N SER A 140 5.18 7.64 18.17
CA SER A 140 6.42 8.43 18.18
C SER A 140 7.49 7.92 17.20
N ARG A 141 7.24 6.83 16.49
CA ARG A 141 8.17 6.19 15.55
C ARG A 141 7.75 6.32 14.08
N ILE A 142 6.64 6.97 13.80
CA ILE A 142 6.07 7.14 12.48
C ILE A 142 5.83 8.64 12.22
N THR A 143 5.84 9.05 10.96
CA THR A 143 5.59 10.43 10.53
C THR A 143 4.11 10.68 10.26
N LEU A 144 3.32 9.62 10.09
CA LEU A 144 1.91 9.69 9.67
C LEU A 144 1.03 10.64 10.51
N PRO A 145 1.22 10.78 11.85
CA PRO A 145 0.44 11.74 12.66
C PRO A 145 0.57 13.21 12.24
N GLU A 146 1.66 13.57 11.56
CA GLU A 146 1.93 14.93 11.10
C GLU A 146 1.37 15.22 9.71
N ILE A 147 0.84 14.20 9.02
CA ILE A 147 0.40 14.29 7.63
C ILE A 147 -1.10 14.56 7.58
N THR A 148 -1.46 15.77 7.17
CA THR A 148 -2.86 16.19 6.98
C THR A 148 -3.36 16.05 5.54
N ARG A 149 -2.47 15.80 4.58
CA ARG A 149 -2.82 15.64 3.15
C ARG A 149 -3.85 14.54 2.97
N GLU A 150 -4.82 14.79 2.13
CA GLU A 150 -5.79 13.84 1.62
C GLU A 150 -5.69 13.78 0.09
N TYR A 151 -5.91 12.59 -0.46
CA TYR A 151 -5.96 12.40 -1.89
C TYR A 151 -7.35 12.71 -2.44
N THR A 152 -7.36 13.32 -3.62
CA THR A 152 -8.56 13.49 -4.44
C THR A 152 -8.83 12.22 -5.26
N LEU A 153 -10.04 12.09 -5.80
CA LEU A 153 -10.37 11.01 -6.75
C LEU A 153 -9.44 11.00 -7.98
N TYR A 154 -9.00 12.18 -8.43
CA TYR A 154 -8.03 12.30 -9.52
C TYR A 154 -6.68 11.67 -9.14
N GLU A 155 -6.17 11.95 -7.94
CA GLU A 155 -4.91 11.39 -7.47
C GLU A 155 -5.01 9.87 -7.28
N ILE A 156 -6.14 9.37 -6.77
CA ILE A 156 -6.41 7.93 -6.67
C ILE A 156 -6.39 7.28 -8.06
N ALA A 157 -7.10 7.85 -9.04
CA ALA A 157 -7.08 7.33 -10.40
C ALA A 157 -5.66 7.35 -11.00
N THR A 158 -4.87 8.37 -10.65
CA THR A 158 -3.49 8.50 -11.13
C THR A 158 -2.60 7.43 -10.52
N ILE A 159 -2.56 7.26 -9.21
CA ILE A 159 -1.65 6.30 -8.54
C ILE A 159 -2.01 4.84 -8.79
N MET A 160 -3.27 4.54 -9.15
CA MET A 160 -3.76 3.18 -9.35
C MET A 160 -3.88 2.77 -10.82
N SER A 161 -3.95 3.70 -11.75
CA SER A 161 -4.23 3.41 -13.15
C SER A 161 -3.33 4.18 -14.11
N ALA A 162 -3.49 5.50 -14.19
CA ALA A 162 -2.81 6.31 -15.20
C ALA A 162 -1.28 6.34 -15.02
N GLY A 163 -0.80 6.51 -13.80
CA GLY A 163 0.61 6.52 -13.46
C GLY A 163 1.31 5.19 -13.75
N PRO A 164 0.80 4.05 -13.22
CA PRO A 164 1.33 2.73 -13.54
C PRO A 164 1.33 2.42 -15.04
N ALA A 165 0.24 2.72 -15.75
CA ALA A 165 0.15 2.50 -17.18
C ALA A 165 1.25 3.28 -17.94
N ARG A 166 1.45 4.55 -17.58
CA ARG A 166 2.51 5.38 -18.14
C ARG A 166 3.91 4.84 -17.84
N ALA A 167 4.16 4.45 -16.59
CA ALA A 167 5.46 3.92 -16.15
C ALA A 167 5.83 2.61 -16.87
N LEU A 168 4.82 1.77 -17.14
CA LEU A 168 4.98 0.51 -17.86
C LEU A 168 4.96 0.68 -19.40
N GLY A 169 4.82 1.90 -19.93
CA GLY A 169 4.74 2.14 -21.36
C GLY A 169 3.45 1.65 -22.02
N LEU A 170 2.39 1.45 -21.27
CA LEU A 170 1.07 0.99 -21.75
C LEU A 170 0.30 2.17 -22.35
N LEU A 171 0.71 2.65 -23.54
CA LEU A 171 0.22 3.88 -24.14
C LEU A 171 -1.28 3.88 -24.46
N GLN A 172 -1.91 2.71 -24.56
CA GLN A 172 -3.34 2.59 -24.86
C GLN A 172 -4.22 2.53 -23.60
N LYS A 173 -3.62 2.42 -22.40
CA LYS A 173 -4.32 2.22 -21.13
C LYS A 173 -4.16 3.39 -20.16
N GLY A 174 -4.98 3.37 -19.11
CA GLY A 174 -4.90 4.35 -18.02
C GLY A 174 -5.45 5.74 -18.34
N ASN A 175 -6.12 5.92 -19.48
CA ASN A 175 -6.76 7.18 -19.85
C ASN A 175 -7.97 6.98 -20.78
N LEU A 176 -8.86 7.98 -20.83
CA LEU A 176 -10.08 7.98 -21.63
C LEU A 176 -9.92 8.75 -22.96
N GLY A 177 -8.74 8.72 -23.54
CA GLY A 177 -8.46 9.40 -24.82
C GLY A 177 -9.11 8.68 -26.03
N ILE A 178 -9.40 9.43 -27.10
CA ILE A 178 -9.87 8.86 -28.36
C ILE A 178 -8.85 7.86 -28.91
N GLY A 179 -9.31 6.67 -29.29
CA GLY A 179 -8.47 5.59 -29.81
C GLY A 179 -7.71 4.81 -28.73
N LYS A 180 -8.03 5.02 -27.45
CA LYS A 180 -7.53 4.24 -26.33
C LYS A 180 -8.44 3.06 -26.01
N ASP A 181 -7.91 2.10 -25.24
CA ASP A 181 -8.71 0.98 -24.75
C ASP A 181 -9.81 1.49 -23.81
N ALA A 182 -11.03 0.96 -23.99
CA ALA A 182 -12.19 1.34 -23.21
C ALA A 182 -12.30 0.51 -21.91
N ASP A 183 -11.20 0.33 -21.20
CA ASP A 183 -11.20 -0.32 -19.87
C ASP A 183 -11.75 0.68 -18.83
N LEU A 184 -13.03 0.54 -18.48
CA LEU A 184 -13.75 1.49 -17.66
C LEU A 184 -14.33 0.84 -16.42
N VAL A 185 -14.20 1.50 -15.27
CA VAL A 185 -14.91 1.12 -14.05
C VAL A 185 -15.71 2.33 -13.58
N LEU A 186 -17.03 2.15 -13.45
CA LEU A 186 -17.93 3.19 -13.00
C LEU A 186 -18.38 2.89 -11.57
N TYR A 187 -18.20 3.86 -10.71
CA TYR A 187 -18.66 3.82 -9.33
C TYR A 187 -19.85 4.79 -9.15
N ARG A 188 -20.74 4.43 -8.23
CA ARG A 188 -21.74 5.39 -7.74
C ARG A 188 -21.09 6.18 -6.61
N GLU A 189 -21.16 7.50 -6.67
CA GLU A 189 -20.69 8.38 -5.62
C GLU A 189 -21.33 8.00 -4.27
N ASP A 190 -20.50 7.90 -3.25
CA ASP A 190 -20.89 7.57 -1.89
C ASP A 190 -19.97 8.30 -0.91
N HIS A 191 -20.52 8.78 0.20
CA HIS A 191 -19.75 9.40 1.28
C HIS A 191 -18.81 8.39 1.97
N ASP A 192 -19.20 7.13 2.01
CA ASP A 192 -18.34 6.03 2.43
C ASP A 192 -17.45 5.60 1.25
N VAL A 193 -16.22 6.11 1.26
CA VAL A 193 -15.21 5.85 0.21
C VAL A 193 -14.93 4.35 0.06
N GLN A 194 -14.83 3.62 1.17
CA GLN A 194 -14.56 2.19 1.12
C GLN A 194 -15.71 1.44 0.45
N ARG A 195 -16.96 1.79 0.79
CA ARG A 195 -18.15 1.20 0.16
C ARG A 195 -18.23 1.55 -1.31
N MET A 196 -17.94 2.81 -1.67
CA MET A 196 -17.92 3.27 -3.05
C MET A 196 -17.00 2.40 -3.92
N PHE A 197 -15.76 2.23 -3.50
CA PHE A 197 -14.76 1.48 -4.27
C PHE A 197 -14.90 -0.05 -4.17
N SER A 198 -15.61 -0.57 -3.16
CA SER A 198 -15.90 -2.00 -3.04
C SER A 198 -17.00 -2.48 -3.98
N HIS A 199 -17.82 -1.58 -4.52
CA HIS A 199 -19.02 -1.93 -5.29
C HIS A 199 -19.07 -1.16 -6.61
N PRO A 200 -18.25 -1.52 -7.61
CA PRO A 200 -18.33 -0.94 -8.93
C PRO A 200 -19.71 -1.23 -9.54
N ARG A 201 -20.34 -0.21 -10.15
CA ARG A 201 -21.64 -0.37 -10.78
C ARG A 201 -21.53 -1.02 -12.15
N TYR A 202 -20.49 -0.66 -12.90
CA TYR A 202 -20.22 -1.24 -14.20
C TYR A 202 -18.71 -1.43 -14.37
N VAL A 203 -18.33 -2.53 -14.99
CA VAL A 203 -16.98 -2.79 -15.47
C VAL A 203 -17.10 -3.08 -16.95
N ILE A 204 -16.43 -2.28 -17.78
CA ILE A 204 -16.40 -2.38 -19.23
C ILE A 204 -14.97 -2.71 -19.62
N LYS A 205 -14.83 -3.64 -20.57
CA LYS A 205 -13.54 -4.10 -21.05
C LYS A 205 -13.59 -4.34 -22.55
#